data_6a03c2e2d835e202d2e6621138e989eb
#
_entry.id   6a03c2e2d835e202d2e6621138e989eb
#
_cell.length_a   1.000
_cell.length_b   1.000
_cell.length_c   1.000
_cell.angle_alpha   90.00
_cell.angle_beta   90.00
_cell.angle_gamma   90.00
#
_symmetry.space_group_name_H-M   'P 1'
#
loop_
_entity.id
_entity.type
_entity.pdbx_description
1 polymer ?
#
loop_
_entity_poly.entity_id
_entity_poly.type
_entity_poly.pdbx_seq_one_letter_code
_entity_poly.pdbx_strand_id
1 'polypeptide(L)'
;TVTTMMTLDKFEEASERVKEVILPTNLIYSEYYSAQTGAKVYFKPENMQYTGAYKVRGAYYKISTLSEEERAKGLITASAGNHAQGVAYAAKIFGVKAVIVMPTTTPLIKVNRTKSYGAEVVLHGDVYDDACAYAMKLAEENGYTFVHPFDDEVVATGQGSIAMEIFKELPTVDIILVPIGGGGLACGVSTLAKLLNPNITVIGVEPAGANCMQVSLKNGEVTSLPGV
;
A
#
# COMPACT_ATOMS: atom_id res chain seq x y z
N THR A 1 -18.15 -14.63 -13.89
CA THR A 1 -18.38 -13.64 -12.83
C THR A 1 -17.12 -13.59 -11.98
N VAL A 2 -16.28 -12.59 -12.17
CA VAL A 2 -15.13 -12.35 -11.29
C VAL A 2 -15.71 -11.94 -9.94
N THR A 3 -15.61 -12.81 -8.95
CA THR A 3 -16.04 -12.49 -7.59
C THR A 3 -14.99 -11.57 -7.01
N THR A 4 -15.28 -10.28 -6.89
CA THR A 4 -14.36 -9.35 -6.22
C THR A 4 -14.21 -9.75 -4.76
N MET A 5 -12.97 -9.82 -4.28
CA MET A 5 -12.65 -10.08 -2.88
C MET A 5 -12.77 -8.83 -2.01
N MET A 6 -13.02 -7.66 -2.62
CA MET A 6 -13.09 -6.36 -1.96
C MET A 6 -14.54 -6.03 -1.55
N THR A 7 -15.01 -6.72 -0.52
CA THR A 7 -16.35 -6.52 0.06
C THR A 7 -16.29 -5.65 1.32
N LEU A 8 -17.43 -5.10 1.74
CA LEU A 8 -17.50 -4.30 2.97
C LEU A 8 -17.01 -5.08 4.19
N ASP A 9 -17.43 -6.34 4.32
CA ASP A 9 -16.99 -7.23 5.42
C ASP A 9 -15.46 -7.38 5.44
N LYS A 10 -14.83 -7.48 4.26
CA LYS A 10 -13.37 -7.58 4.17
C LYS A 10 -12.66 -6.26 4.53
N PHE A 11 -13.23 -5.12 4.18
CA PHE A 11 -12.72 -3.83 4.63
C PHE A 11 -12.86 -3.64 6.15
N GLU A 12 -13.96 -4.07 6.72
CA GLU A 12 -14.16 -4.06 8.18
C GLU A 12 -13.16 -4.97 8.89
N GLU A 13 -12.96 -6.19 8.39
CA GLU A 13 -11.96 -7.13 8.87
C GLU A 13 -10.54 -6.53 8.79
N ALA A 14 -10.19 -5.94 7.65
CA ALA A 14 -8.90 -5.31 7.46
C ALA A 14 -8.70 -4.15 8.43
N SER A 15 -9.70 -3.29 8.58
CA SER A 15 -9.66 -2.14 9.50
C SER A 15 -9.46 -2.56 10.95
N GLU A 16 -10.01 -3.70 11.36
CA GLU A 16 -9.81 -4.22 12.70
C GLU A 16 -8.41 -4.80 12.88
N ARG A 17 -7.96 -5.62 11.93
CA ARG A 17 -6.65 -6.28 12.00
C ARG A 17 -5.47 -5.31 11.96
N VAL A 18 -5.54 -4.27 11.13
CA VAL A 18 -4.43 -3.31 11.00
C VAL A 18 -4.21 -2.45 12.24
N LYS A 19 -5.15 -2.38 13.16
CA LYS A 19 -4.99 -1.65 14.43
C LYS A 19 -3.78 -2.12 15.24
N GLU A 20 -3.36 -3.36 15.07
CA GLU A 20 -2.20 -3.90 15.77
C GLU A 20 -0.86 -3.35 15.26
N VAL A 21 -0.84 -2.79 14.07
CA VAL A 21 0.40 -2.43 13.36
C VAL A 21 0.50 -0.94 13.00
N ILE A 22 -0.60 -0.18 13.12
CA ILE A 22 -0.65 1.22 12.73
C ILE A 22 -0.68 2.17 13.91
N LEU A 23 -0.22 3.40 13.65
CA LEU A 23 -0.53 4.55 14.50
C LEU A 23 -1.88 5.14 14.06
N PRO A 24 -2.73 5.56 15.00
CA PRO A 24 -3.89 6.39 14.66
C PRO A 24 -3.42 7.68 14.02
N THR A 25 -3.77 7.89 12.76
CA THR A 25 -3.48 9.12 12.03
C THR A 25 -4.76 9.91 11.90
N ASN A 26 -5.11 10.63 12.95
CA ASN A 26 -6.34 11.41 12.99
C ASN A 26 -6.32 12.52 11.93
N LEU A 27 -7.50 12.86 11.41
CA LEU A 27 -7.63 13.93 10.44
C LEU A 27 -7.17 15.27 11.02
N ILE A 28 -6.39 16.01 10.24
CA ILE A 28 -5.90 17.35 10.60
C ILE A 28 -6.58 18.37 9.71
N TYR A 29 -7.34 19.28 10.32
CA TYR A 29 -7.94 20.39 9.60
C TYR A 29 -6.87 21.39 9.17
N SER A 30 -6.91 21.82 7.91
CA SER A 30 -6.01 22.81 7.35
C SER A 30 -6.72 24.15 7.18
N GLU A 31 -6.44 25.10 8.04
CA GLU A 31 -6.94 26.48 7.89
C GLU A 31 -6.45 27.11 6.60
N TYR A 32 -5.18 26.88 6.28
CA TYR A 32 -4.55 27.47 5.10
C TYR A 32 -5.24 27.05 3.79
N TYR A 33 -5.37 25.75 3.55
CA TYR A 33 -6.00 25.27 2.32
C TYR A 33 -7.51 25.46 2.34
N SER A 34 -8.14 25.44 3.49
CA SER A 34 -9.58 25.73 3.59
C SER A 34 -9.86 27.18 3.22
N ALA A 35 -9.05 28.13 3.65
CA ALA A 35 -9.19 29.54 3.27
C ALA A 35 -8.96 29.77 1.76
N GLN A 36 -8.01 29.06 1.16
CA GLN A 36 -7.72 29.21 -0.26
C GLN A 36 -8.81 28.62 -1.17
N THR A 37 -9.43 27.54 -0.77
CA THR A 37 -10.37 26.78 -1.62
C THR A 37 -11.84 27.10 -1.34
N GLY A 38 -12.14 27.67 -0.20
CA GLY A 38 -13.52 27.84 0.29
C GLY A 38 -14.18 26.53 0.75
N ALA A 39 -13.43 25.42 0.79
CA ALA A 39 -13.86 24.13 1.29
C ALA A 39 -13.28 23.86 2.68
N LYS A 40 -13.78 22.84 3.36
CA LYS A 40 -13.18 22.33 4.59
C LYS A 40 -12.16 21.24 4.22
N VAL A 41 -10.87 21.58 4.28
CA VAL A 41 -9.79 20.67 3.88
C VAL A 41 -9.17 20.02 5.10
N TYR A 42 -9.06 18.70 5.04
CA TYR A 42 -8.44 17.85 6.06
C TYR A 42 -7.33 17.02 5.44
N PHE A 43 -6.30 16.73 6.23
CA PHE A 43 -5.25 15.78 5.88
C PHE A 43 -5.38 14.49 6.68
N LYS A 44 -5.20 13.35 6.01
CA LYS A 44 -4.94 12.05 6.61
C LYS A 44 -3.43 11.81 6.60
N PRO A 45 -2.71 12.06 7.73
CA PRO A 45 -1.24 12.15 7.72
C PRO A 45 -0.56 10.79 7.79
N GLU A 46 -0.66 9.98 6.74
CA GLU A 46 -0.07 8.64 6.68
C GLU A 46 1.47 8.63 6.62
N ASN A 47 2.08 9.77 6.40
CA ASN A 47 3.53 9.97 6.60
C ASN A 47 3.96 9.87 8.07
N MET A 48 3.02 9.89 8.99
CA MET A 48 3.26 9.73 10.42
C MET A 48 3.23 8.28 10.91
N GLN A 49 2.97 7.31 10.02
CA GLN A 49 3.06 5.89 10.38
C GLN A 49 4.47 5.49 10.82
N TYR A 50 4.61 4.38 11.56
CA TYR A 50 5.90 3.88 12.04
C TYR A 50 6.97 3.75 10.96
N THR A 51 6.57 3.35 9.75
CA THR A 51 7.45 3.25 8.59
C THR A 51 7.48 4.50 7.72
N GLY A 52 6.76 5.55 8.10
CA GLY A 52 6.65 6.79 7.34
C GLY A 52 5.72 6.72 6.14
N ALA A 53 4.90 5.67 6.02
CA ALA A 53 3.97 5.49 4.91
C ALA A 53 2.85 4.49 5.23
N TYR A 54 1.76 4.55 4.47
CA TYR A 54 0.58 3.70 4.64
C TYR A 54 0.79 2.22 4.26
N LYS A 55 1.85 1.89 3.55
CA LYS A 55 2.10 0.55 2.96
C LYS A 55 2.04 -0.59 3.98
N VAL A 56 2.34 -0.33 5.23
CA VAL A 56 2.25 -1.29 6.33
C VAL A 56 0.83 -1.88 6.49
N ARG A 57 -0.21 -1.13 6.19
CA ARG A 57 -1.61 -1.55 6.29
C ARG A 57 -1.92 -2.74 5.38
N GLY A 58 -1.65 -2.58 4.09
CA GLY A 58 -1.87 -3.63 3.11
C GLY A 58 -0.97 -4.85 3.32
N ALA A 59 0.29 -4.63 3.66
CA ALA A 59 1.23 -5.70 3.97
C ALA A 59 0.76 -6.53 5.17
N TYR A 60 0.40 -5.89 6.27
CA TYR A 60 -0.06 -6.58 7.48
C TYR A 60 -1.37 -7.35 7.23
N TYR A 61 -2.33 -6.73 6.55
CA TYR A 61 -3.58 -7.42 6.23
C TYR A 61 -3.34 -8.64 5.35
N LYS A 62 -2.51 -8.53 4.32
CA LYS A 62 -2.12 -9.67 3.47
C LYS A 62 -1.53 -10.81 4.29
N ILE A 63 -0.57 -10.53 5.16
CA ILE A 63 0.06 -11.54 6.03
C ILE A 63 -1.00 -12.21 6.92
N SER A 64 -1.92 -11.43 7.46
CA SER A 64 -2.97 -11.95 8.35
C SER A 64 -3.95 -12.90 7.68
N THR A 65 -4.07 -12.85 6.35
CA THR A 65 -4.95 -13.74 5.56
C THR A 65 -4.27 -15.05 5.14
N LEU A 66 -2.96 -15.15 5.28
CA LEU A 66 -2.20 -16.36 4.92
C LEU A 66 -2.45 -17.47 5.94
N SER A 67 -2.34 -18.72 5.47
CA SER A 67 -2.35 -19.88 6.34
C SER A 67 -1.11 -19.93 7.24
N GLU A 68 -1.16 -20.69 8.31
CA GLU A 68 0.00 -20.92 9.18
C GLU A 68 1.17 -21.56 8.41
N GLU A 69 0.86 -22.47 7.47
CA GLU A 69 1.88 -23.07 6.61
C GLU A 69 2.56 -22.06 5.69
N GLU A 70 1.79 -21.18 5.06
CA GLU A 70 2.33 -20.11 4.21
C GLU A 70 3.19 -19.14 5.04
N ARG A 71 2.72 -18.73 6.21
CA ARG A 71 3.50 -17.86 7.11
C ARG A 71 4.79 -18.52 7.58
N ALA A 72 4.76 -19.82 7.88
CA ALA A 72 5.94 -20.56 8.33
C ALA A 72 7.04 -20.62 7.24
N LYS A 73 6.67 -20.64 5.95
CA LYS A 73 7.62 -20.57 4.84
C LYS A 73 8.26 -19.19 4.71
N GLY A 74 7.52 -18.13 5.01
CA GLY A 74 7.98 -16.75 4.95
C GLY A 74 7.45 -15.96 3.76
N LEU A 75 7.81 -14.69 3.74
CA LEU A 75 7.39 -13.70 2.75
C LEU A 75 8.56 -13.21 1.94
N ILE A 76 8.28 -12.76 0.71
CA ILE A 76 9.27 -12.08 -0.12
C ILE A 76 8.62 -10.92 -0.87
N THR A 77 9.38 -9.86 -1.10
CA THR A 77 9.00 -8.80 -2.03
C THR A 77 10.24 -8.17 -2.65
N ALA A 78 10.04 -7.40 -3.71
CA ALA A 78 11.07 -6.57 -4.32
C ALA A 78 10.66 -5.10 -4.16
N SER A 79 11.45 -4.34 -3.43
CA SER A 79 11.25 -2.90 -3.25
C SER A 79 12.42 -2.30 -2.49
N ALA A 80 12.79 -1.07 -2.82
CA ALA A 80 13.78 -0.30 -2.06
C ALA A 80 13.16 0.88 -1.30
N GLY A 81 11.83 0.95 -1.24
CA GLY A 81 11.10 2.10 -0.67
C GLY A 81 10.13 1.74 0.44
N ASN A 82 8.99 2.43 0.44
CA ASN A 82 7.98 2.33 1.48
C ASN A 82 7.36 0.92 1.59
N HIS A 83 7.21 0.23 0.46
CA HIS A 83 6.67 -1.13 0.47
C HIS A 83 7.62 -2.11 1.17
N ALA A 84 8.93 -2.03 0.90
CA ALA A 84 9.94 -2.84 1.58
C ALA A 84 9.87 -2.68 3.10
N GLN A 85 9.81 -1.44 3.57
CA GLN A 85 9.73 -1.13 4.99
C GLN A 85 8.39 -1.57 5.59
N GLY A 86 7.29 -1.37 4.86
CA GLY A 86 5.95 -1.82 5.28
C GLY A 86 5.88 -3.33 5.46
N VAL A 87 6.40 -4.10 4.50
CA VAL A 87 6.44 -5.57 4.58
C VAL A 87 7.36 -6.03 5.72
N ALA A 88 8.55 -5.46 5.83
CA ALA A 88 9.50 -5.80 6.88
C ALA A 88 8.94 -5.54 8.28
N TYR A 89 8.33 -4.39 8.49
CA TYR A 89 7.72 -4.03 9.78
C TYR A 89 6.49 -4.90 10.11
N ALA A 90 5.59 -5.08 9.15
CA ALA A 90 4.42 -5.94 9.32
C ALA A 90 4.81 -7.39 9.65
N ALA A 91 5.80 -7.93 8.94
CA ALA A 91 6.34 -9.27 9.20
C ALA A 91 6.94 -9.39 10.61
N LYS A 92 7.68 -8.36 11.06
CA LYS A 92 8.23 -8.32 12.41
C LYS A 92 7.15 -8.40 13.48
N ILE A 93 6.10 -7.60 13.37
CA ILE A 93 5.00 -7.58 14.32
C ILE A 93 4.24 -8.91 14.33
N PHE A 94 4.05 -9.50 13.15
CA PHE A 94 3.38 -10.78 13.00
C PHE A 94 4.25 -11.98 13.42
N GLY A 95 5.57 -11.80 13.50
CA GLY A 95 6.51 -12.86 13.83
C GLY A 95 6.85 -13.80 12.66
N VAL A 96 6.84 -13.29 11.43
CA VAL A 96 7.07 -14.03 10.19
C VAL A 96 8.39 -13.59 9.53
N LYS A 97 9.09 -14.55 8.91
CA LYS A 97 10.30 -14.24 8.13
C LYS A 97 9.93 -13.42 6.88
N ALA A 98 10.68 -12.36 6.63
CA ALA A 98 10.57 -11.59 5.40
C ALA A 98 11.93 -11.46 4.70
N VAL A 99 11.92 -11.66 3.39
CA VAL A 99 13.04 -11.44 2.48
C VAL A 99 12.71 -10.27 1.57
N ILE A 100 13.58 -9.27 1.51
CA ILE A 100 13.40 -8.09 0.67
C ILE A 100 14.53 -8.03 -0.35
N VAL A 101 14.20 -8.14 -1.62
CA VAL A 101 15.16 -8.01 -2.71
C VAL A 101 15.20 -6.56 -3.18
N MET A 102 16.40 -6.00 -3.23
CA MET A 102 16.67 -4.63 -3.66
C MET A 102 17.72 -4.61 -4.75
N PRO A 103 17.69 -3.65 -5.68
CA PRO A 103 18.81 -3.42 -6.59
C PRO A 103 20.12 -3.14 -5.83
N THR A 104 21.26 -3.54 -6.42
CA THR A 104 22.59 -3.31 -5.85
C THR A 104 22.92 -1.82 -5.71
N THR A 105 22.27 -0.98 -6.51
CA THR A 105 22.38 0.48 -6.50
C THR A 105 21.62 1.17 -5.36
N THR A 106 20.87 0.42 -4.55
CA THR A 106 20.06 0.96 -3.47
C THR A 106 20.93 1.65 -2.41
N PRO A 107 20.59 2.89 -2.01
CA PRO A 107 21.32 3.60 -0.96
C PRO A 107 21.37 2.81 0.36
N LEU A 108 22.54 2.77 1.00
CA LEU A 108 22.77 2.01 2.24
C LEU A 108 21.79 2.39 3.36
N ILE A 109 21.34 3.65 3.41
CA ILE A 109 20.38 4.08 4.42
C ILE A 109 19.04 3.31 4.30
N LYS A 110 18.59 3.04 3.07
CA LYS A 110 17.36 2.27 2.81
C LYS A 110 17.54 0.80 3.15
N VAL A 111 18.70 0.23 2.78
CA VAL A 111 19.06 -1.14 3.12
C VAL A 111 19.09 -1.34 4.62
N ASN A 112 19.80 -0.49 5.33
CA ASN A 112 19.98 -0.59 6.78
C ASN A 112 18.65 -0.37 7.53
N ARG A 113 17.83 0.56 7.07
CA ARG A 113 16.50 0.80 7.66
C ARG A 113 15.59 -0.41 7.51
N THR A 114 15.59 -1.06 6.36
CA THR A 114 14.82 -2.29 6.16
C THR A 114 15.35 -3.44 7.03
N LYS A 115 16.65 -3.59 7.13
CA LYS A 115 17.29 -4.57 8.03
C LYS A 115 16.94 -4.31 9.50
N SER A 116 16.82 -3.06 9.91
CA SER A 116 16.51 -2.70 11.30
C SER A 116 15.12 -3.18 11.75
N TYR A 117 14.24 -3.46 10.80
CA TYR A 117 12.94 -4.11 11.06
C TYR A 117 13.04 -5.63 11.13
N GLY A 118 14.23 -6.21 11.00
CA GLY A 118 14.46 -7.65 11.13
C GLY A 118 14.31 -8.44 9.84
N ALA A 119 14.11 -7.79 8.70
CA ALA A 119 14.04 -8.46 7.40
C ALA A 119 15.44 -8.85 6.89
N GLU A 120 15.50 -9.95 6.16
CA GLU A 120 16.66 -10.32 5.35
C GLU A 120 16.66 -9.49 4.07
N VAL A 121 17.73 -8.75 3.80
CA VAL A 121 17.86 -7.96 2.57
C VAL A 121 18.84 -8.65 1.64
N VAL A 122 18.37 -8.92 0.41
CA VAL A 122 19.15 -9.50 -0.69
C VAL A 122 19.34 -8.42 -1.75
N LEU A 123 20.58 -8.11 -2.08
CA LEU A 123 20.92 -7.17 -3.15
C LEU A 123 21.14 -7.96 -4.45
N HIS A 124 20.36 -7.64 -5.49
CA HIS A 124 20.45 -8.33 -6.78
C HIS A 124 20.02 -7.42 -7.94
N GLY A 125 20.81 -7.45 -9.01
CA GLY A 125 20.55 -6.68 -10.23
C GLY A 125 20.82 -5.17 -10.07
N ASP A 126 20.73 -4.45 -11.16
CA ASP A 126 21.03 -3.02 -11.19
C ASP A 126 19.76 -2.16 -11.14
N VAL A 127 18.63 -2.72 -11.57
CA VAL A 127 17.32 -2.05 -11.63
C VAL A 127 16.26 -2.86 -10.90
N TYR A 128 15.11 -2.23 -10.68
CA TYR A 128 13.98 -2.83 -10.00
C TYR A 128 13.52 -4.14 -10.67
N ASP A 129 13.46 -4.19 -11.99
CA ASP A 129 12.96 -5.36 -12.72
C ASP A 129 13.84 -6.60 -12.48
N ASP A 130 15.15 -6.42 -12.39
CA ASP A 130 16.09 -7.51 -12.06
C ASP A 130 15.82 -8.04 -10.64
N ALA A 131 15.66 -7.13 -9.69
CA ALA A 131 15.38 -7.48 -8.31
C ALA A 131 14.01 -8.20 -8.19
N CYS A 132 13.00 -7.74 -8.91
CA CYS A 132 11.68 -8.33 -8.94
C CYS A 132 11.70 -9.75 -9.54
N ALA A 133 12.37 -9.94 -10.67
CA ALA A 133 12.52 -11.25 -11.30
C ALA A 133 13.23 -12.24 -10.37
N TYR A 134 14.27 -11.78 -9.68
CA TYR A 134 14.98 -12.61 -8.71
C TYR A 134 14.15 -12.95 -7.49
N ALA A 135 13.35 -12.00 -6.98
CA ALA A 135 12.41 -12.25 -5.88
C ALA A 135 11.37 -13.30 -6.25
N MET A 136 10.84 -13.26 -7.47
CA MET A 136 9.90 -14.27 -7.97
C MET A 136 10.53 -15.65 -8.05
N LYS A 137 11.78 -15.74 -8.52
CA LYS A 137 12.54 -16.98 -8.55
C LYS A 137 12.74 -17.55 -7.13
N LEU A 138 13.16 -16.73 -6.18
CA LEU A 138 13.35 -17.15 -4.79
C LEU A 138 12.02 -17.58 -4.15
N ALA A 139 10.91 -16.92 -4.49
CA ALA A 139 9.58 -17.29 -4.04
C ALA A 139 9.21 -18.71 -4.47
N GLU A 140 9.46 -19.03 -5.74
CA GLU A 140 9.19 -20.37 -6.29
C GLU A 140 10.09 -21.43 -5.65
N GLU A 141 11.39 -21.17 -5.56
CA GLU A 141 12.38 -22.12 -5.02
C GLU A 141 12.18 -22.43 -3.52
N ASN A 142 11.76 -21.45 -2.73
CA ASN A 142 11.65 -21.57 -1.27
C ASN A 142 10.20 -21.64 -0.75
N GLY A 143 9.23 -21.48 -1.63
CA GLY A 143 7.82 -21.44 -1.23
C GLY A 143 7.41 -20.17 -0.48
N TYR A 144 8.15 -19.06 -0.66
CA TYR A 144 7.77 -17.78 -0.07
C TYR A 144 6.51 -17.22 -0.73
N THR A 145 5.69 -16.55 0.07
CA THR A 145 4.57 -15.77 -0.47
C THR A 145 5.10 -14.41 -0.95
N PHE A 146 4.88 -14.10 -2.23
CA PHE A 146 5.20 -12.78 -2.77
C PHE A 146 4.14 -11.77 -2.36
N VAL A 147 4.56 -10.69 -1.71
CA VAL A 147 3.67 -9.59 -1.32
C VAL A 147 3.79 -8.46 -2.33
N HIS A 148 2.81 -8.36 -3.23
CA HIS A 148 2.80 -7.35 -4.29
C HIS A 148 2.60 -5.94 -3.72
N PRO A 149 3.30 -4.91 -4.23
CA PRO A 149 3.21 -3.55 -3.70
C PRO A 149 1.87 -2.84 -3.96
N PHE A 150 1.06 -3.29 -4.91
CA PHE A 150 -0.22 -2.66 -5.29
C PHE A 150 -1.20 -3.55 -6.06
N ASP A 151 -0.74 -4.48 -6.91
CA ASP A 151 -1.61 -5.31 -7.74
C ASP A 151 -2.00 -6.61 -7.04
N ASP A 152 -2.69 -6.46 -5.92
CA ASP A 152 -3.24 -7.54 -5.09
C ASP A 152 -4.48 -6.98 -4.36
N GLU A 153 -5.65 -7.60 -4.59
CA GLU A 153 -6.90 -7.13 -3.98
C GLU A 153 -6.87 -7.18 -2.44
N VAL A 154 -6.16 -8.12 -1.85
CA VAL A 154 -6.03 -8.24 -0.39
C VAL A 154 -5.18 -7.08 0.14
N VAL A 155 -4.05 -6.78 -0.52
CA VAL A 155 -3.21 -5.63 -0.18
C VAL A 155 -4.00 -4.33 -0.34
N ALA A 156 -4.71 -4.15 -1.45
CA ALA A 156 -5.55 -2.98 -1.70
C ALA A 156 -6.66 -2.84 -0.64
N THR A 157 -7.26 -3.93 -0.20
CA THR A 157 -8.27 -3.93 0.88
C THR A 157 -7.67 -3.41 2.19
N GLY A 158 -6.47 -3.84 2.54
CA GLY A 158 -5.74 -3.31 3.70
C GLY A 158 -5.47 -1.79 3.59
N GLN A 159 -5.08 -1.31 2.41
CA GLN A 159 -4.92 0.14 2.16
C GLN A 159 -6.24 0.89 2.31
N GLY A 160 -7.35 0.26 1.93
CA GLY A 160 -8.70 0.82 2.08
C GLY A 160 -9.10 1.10 3.53
N SER A 161 -8.43 0.53 4.52
CA SER A 161 -8.65 0.85 5.94
C SER A 161 -8.48 2.34 6.25
N ILE A 162 -7.70 3.06 5.44
CA ILE A 162 -7.59 4.53 5.51
C ILE A 162 -8.96 5.18 5.31
N ALA A 163 -9.70 4.76 4.30
CA ALA A 163 -11.04 5.31 4.04
C ALA A 163 -12.01 4.98 5.17
N MET A 164 -11.93 3.80 5.78
CA MET A 164 -12.75 3.46 6.94
C MET A 164 -12.52 4.44 8.09
N GLU A 165 -11.28 4.80 8.37
CA GLU A 165 -10.92 5.77 9.41
C GLU A 165 -11.40 7.18 9.05
N ILE A 166 -11.26 7.59 7.77
CA ILE A 166 -11.77 8.89 7.29
C ILE A 166 -13.28 8.98 7.53
N PHE A 167 -14.04 7.96 7.16
CA PHE A 167 -15.50 7.97 7.32
C PHE A 167 -15.93 7.96 8.79
N LYS A 168 -15.18 7.33 9.67
CA LYS A 168 -15.47 7.37 11.11
C LYS A 168 -15.27 8.74 11.71
N GLU A 169 -14.22 9.47 11.31
CA GLU A 169 -13.94 10.81 11.83
C GLU A 169 -14.73 11.90 11.11
N LEU A 170 -14.99 11.74 9.81
CA LEU A 170 -15.68 12.72 8.98
C LEU A 170 -16.76 12.05 8.12
N PRO A 171 -17.92 11.65 8.71
CA PRO A 171 -18.98 10.99 7.96
C PRO A 171 -19.56 11.85 6.82
N THR A 172 -19.34 13.15 6.88
CA THR A 172 -19.84 14.15 5.89
C THR A 172 -18.85 14.44 4.76
N VAL A 173 -17.77 13.66 4.63
CA VAL A 173 -16.80 13.86 3.56
C VAL A 173 -17.47 13.77 2.18
N ASP A 174 -17.14 14.72 1.31
CA ASP A 174 -17.69 14.81 -0.06
C ASP A 174 -16.67 14.36 -1.10
N ILE A 175 -15.40 14.68 -0.88
CA ILE A 175 -14.32 14.48 -1.84
C ILE A 175 -13.10 13.92 -1.12
N ILE A 176 -12.52 12.88 -1.69
CA ILE A 176 -11.25 12.32 -1.22
C ILE A 176 -10.22 12.42 -2.34
N LEU A 177 -9.12 13.13 -2.07
CA LEU A 177 -7.95 13.20 -2.97
C LEU A 177 -6.97 12.10 -2.59
N VAL A 178 -6.62 11.26 -3.56
CA VAL A 178 -5.75 10.08 -3.34
C VAL A 178 -4.56 10.13 -4.29
N PRO A 179 -3.32 10.10 -3.78
CA PRO A 179 -2.15 9.97 -4.64
C PRO A 179 -2.12 8.58 -5.30
N ILE A 180 -1.77 8.54 -6.57
CA ILE A 180 -1.67 7.31 -7.35
C ILE A 180 -0.22 7.08 -7.80
N GLY A 181 0.33 5.92 -7.40
CA GLY A 181 1.49 5.31 -8.03
C GLY A 181 1.03 4.07 -8.80
N GLY A 182 1.16 2.89 -8.22
CA GLY A 182 0.64 1.63 -8.79
C GLY A 182 -0.88 1.45 -8.71
N GLY A 183 -1.58 2.26 -7.94
CA GLY A 183 -3.05 2.26 -7.86
C GLY A 183 -3.66 1.47 -6.70
N GLY A 184 -2.87 0.76 -5.90
CA GLY A 184 -3.41 -0.05 -4.80
C GLY A 184 -4.15 0.76 -3.74
N LEU A 185 -3.61 1.91 -3.34
CA LEU A 185 -4.28 2.82 -2.39
C LEU A 185 -5.58 3.37 -2.98
N ALA A 186 -5.52 3.89 -4.20
CA ALA A 186 -6.70 4.44 -4.87
C ALA A 186 -7.78 3.37 -5.09
N CYS A 187 -7.40 2.15 -5.42
CA CYS A 187 -8.30 1.01 -5.55
C CYS A 187 -9.03 0.73 -4.23
N GLY A 188 -8.31 0.58 -3.13
CA GLY A 188 -8.88 0.31 -1.82
C GLY A 188 -9.78 1.45 -1.31
N VAL A 189 -9.28 2.68 -1.36
CA VAL A 189 -10.02 3.86 -0.90
C VAL A 189 -11.28 4.10 -1.73
N SER A 190 -11.19 4.07 -3.05
CA SER A 190 -12.33 4.34 -3.92
C SER A 190 -13.39 3.24 -3.83
N THR A 191 -12.98 1.98 -3.75
CA THR A 191 -13.92 0.87 -3.62
C THR A 191 -14.71 0.98 -2.32
N LEU A 192 -14.05 1.19 -1.20
CA LEU A 192 -14.73 1.35 0.09
C LEU A 192 -15.60 2.60 0.12
N ALA A 193 -15.09 3.73 -0.38
CA ALA A 193 -15.86 4.97 -0.44
C ALA A 193 -17.19 4.77 -1.18
N LYS A 194 -17.16 4.11 -2.32
CA LYS A 194 -18.38 3.85 -3.12
C LYS A 194 -19.31 2.83 -2.49
N LEU A 195 -18.80 1.87 -1.72
CA LEU A 195 -19.63 0.94 -0.94
C LEU A 195 -20.38 1.66 0.19
N LEU A 196 -19.74 2.62 0.84
CA LEU A 196 -20.33 3.37 1.96
C LEU A 196 -21.24 4.51 1.49
N ASN A 197 -20.84 5.25 0.47
CA ASN A 197 -21.62 6.34 -0.10
C ASN A 197 -21.23 6.56 -1.57
N PRO A 198 -22.07 6.12 -2.53
CA PRO A 198 -21.78 6.27 -3.95
C PRO A 198 -21.71 7.73 -4.44
N ASN A 199 -22.20 8.69 -3.66
CA ASN A 199 -22.15 10.12 -4.01
C ASN A 199 -20.78 10.77 -3.71
N ILE A 200 -19.90 10.10 -2.99
CA ILE A 200 -18.56 10.62 -2.74
C ILE A 200 -17.73 10.60 -4.03
N THR A 201 -17.04 11.70 -4.26
CA THR A 201 -16.10 11.81 -5.36
C THR A 201 -14.69 11.45 -4.89
N VAL A 202 -14.07 10.46 -5.52
CA VAL A 202 -12.66 10.12 -5.30
C VAL A 202 -11.85 10.58 -6.51
N ILE A 203 -10.86 11.43 -6.25
CA ILE A 203 -10.01 12.04 -7.27
C ILE A 203 -8.58 11.51 -7.10
N GLY A 204 -8.08 10.79 -8.11
CA GLY A 204 -6.69 10.37 -8.16
C GLY A 204 -5.78 11.53 -8.55
N VAL A 205 -4.62 11.61 -7.91
CA VAL A 205 -3.62 12.65 -8.17
C VAL A 205 -2.31 12.00 -8.56
N GLU A 206 -1.77 12.38 -9.71
CA GLU A 206 -0.48 11.91 -10.22
C GLU A 206 0.40 13.11 -10.60
N PRO A 207 1.73 12.98 -10.51
CA PRO A 207 2.63 13.94 -11.13
C PRO A 207 2.45 13.96 -12.65
N ALA A 208 2.54 15.13 -13.28
CA ALA A 208 2.41 15.25 -14.73
C ALA A 208 3.44 14.40 -15.51
N GLY A 209 4.63 14.21 -14.92
CA GLY A 209 5.69 13.35 -15.49
C GLY A 209 5.53 11.85 -15.25
N ALA A 210 4.52 11.43 -14.45
CA ALA A 210 4.28 10.03 -14.07
C ALA A 210 2.78 9.74 -14.01
N ASN A 211 2.04 10.07 -15.05
CA ASN A 211 0.57 9.99 -15.12
C ASN A 211 0.06 8.73 -15.84
N CYS A 212 0.69 7.59 -15.60
CA CYS A 212 0.33 6.33 -16.28
C CYS A 212 -1.12 5.89 -16.04
N MET A 213 -1.69 6.14 -14.88
CA MET A 213 -3.10 5.82 -14.61
C MET A 213 -4.05 6.67 -15.47
N GLN A 214 -3.81 7.97 -15.57
CA GLN A 214 -4.60 8.86 -16.42
C GLN A 214 -4.55 8.42 -17.88
N VAL A 215 -3.35 8.11 -18.37
CA VAL A 215 -3.14 7.66 -19.77
C VAL A 215 -3.82 6.30 -19.98
N SER A 216 -3.68 5.36 -19.06
CA SER A 216 -4.31 4.04 -19.15
C SER A 216 -5.84 4.13 -19.17
N LEU A 217 -6.42 4.95 -18.32
CA LEU A 217 -7.88 5.19 -18.31
C LEU A 217 -8.38 5.81 -19.61
N LYS A 218 -7.60 6.76 -20.17
CA LYS A 218 -7.95 7.40 -21.45
C LYS A 218 -7.87 6.43 -22.62
N ASN A 219 -6.90 5.51 -22.59
CA ASN A 219 -6.70 4.51 -23.65
C ASN A 219 -7.60 3.28 -23.49
N GLY A 220 -8.19 3.07 -22.30
CA GLY A 220 -8.99 1.89 -21.99
C GLY A 220 -8.16 0.61 -21.77
N GLU A 221 -6.85 0.73 -21.67
CA GLU A 221 -5.91 -0.37 -21.44
C GLU A 221 -4.71 0.07 -20.62
N VAL A 222 -4.06 -0.87 -19.94
CA VAL A 222 -2.84 -0.60 -19.16
C VAL A 222 -1.74 -0.11 -20.11
N THR A 223 -1.28 1.11 -19.87
CA THR A 223 -0.28 1.78 -20.71
C THR A 223 0.94 2.13 -19.87
N SER A 224 2.11 1.65 -20.29
CA SER A 224 3.40 2.01 -19.69
C SER A 224 3.92 3.32 -20.29
N LEU A 225 4.52 4.16 -19.46
CA LEU A 225 5.20 5.37 -19.89
C LEU A 225 6.71 5.12 -20.04
N PRO A 226 7.36 5.75 -21.03
CA PRO A 226 8.81 5.65 -21.21
C PRO A 226 9.53 6.46 -20.13
N GLY A 227 10.01 5.78 -19.09
CA GLY A 227 10.83 6.36 -18.01
C GLY A 227 10.06 7.23 -17.01
N VAL A 228 10.15 6.86 -15.77
CA VAL A 228 9.68 7.65 -14.61
C VAL A 228 10.86 7.84 -13.65
#